data_26cee276ae6803130c8392a66d3f0ca3
#
_entry.id   26cee276ae6803130c8392a66d3f0ca3
#
_cell.length_a   1.000
_cell.length_b   1.000
_cell.length_c   1.000
_cell.angle_alpha   90.00
_cell.angle_beta   90.00
_cell.angle_gamma   90.00
#
_symmetry.space_group_name_H-M   'P 1'
#
loop_
_entity.id
_entity.type
_entity.pdbx_description
1 polymer ?
#
loop_
_entity_poly.entity_id
_entity_poly.type
_entity_poly.pdbx_seq_one_letter_code
_entity_poly.pdbx_strand_id
1 'polypeptide(L)'
;MAESKNIAIDASPDKLISKTYLSRAVEPFETAALEALLTSCRHNNGQEQVTGALLYHGGYFMQLIEGFDEAVERTYARIVSDSRHEIVSVLFEDHISARFFPDWSMGFRTSEGADAASIEAIYETASRSAARFPINDFLLLFSNDGD
;
A
#
# COMPACT_ATOMS: atom_id res chain seq x y z
N MET A 1 24.67 -5.71 27.16
CA MET A 1 24.26 -5.44 26.68
C MET A 1 23.88 -4.89 26.06
N ALA A 2 24.06 -4.70 26.27
CA ALA A 2 23.34 -3.78 25.67
C ALA A 2 23.25 -3.99 24.31
N GLU A 3 23.82 -4.61 23.72
CA GLU A 3 23.61 -4.83 22.54
C GLU A 3 22.62 -5.72 22.28
N SER A 4 22.42 -6.56 23.01
CA SER A 4 21.21 -7.26 22.83
C SER A 4 20.06 -6.37 22.97
N LYS A 5 20.24 -5.27 23.62
CA LYS A 5 19.29 -4.25 23.63
C LYS A 5 18.96 -3.78 22.29
N ASN A 6 19.89 -3.69 21.40
CA ASN A 6 19.61 -3.27 20.06
C ASN A 6 18.71 -4.25 19.35
N ILE A 7 18.88 -5.51 19.60
CA ILE A 7 18.02 -6.49 19.01
C ILE A 7 16.61 -6.31 19.50
N ALA A 8 16.45 -6.08 20.79
CA ALA A 8 15.13 -5.88 21.35
C ALA A 8 14.48 -4.64 20.76
N ILE A 9 15.28 -3.61 20.55
CA ILE A 9 14.75 -2.39 19.97
C ILE A 9 14.30 -2.62 18.55
N ASP A 10 15.09 -3.39 17.80
CA ASP A 10 14.73 -3.67 16.41
C ASP A 10 13.45 -4.47 16.31
N ALA A 11 13.14 -5.25 17.30
CA ALA A 11 11.90 -6.00 17.30
C ALA A 11 10.76 -5.22 17.95
N SER A 12 11.00 -3.97 18.27
CA SER A 12 10.01 -3.16 18.96
C SER A 12 8.74 -2.99 18.16
N PRO A 13 7.57 -3.08 18.79
CA PRO A 13 6.32 -2.82 18.10
C PRO A 13 6.19 -1.36 17.66
N ASP A 14 7.06 -0.48 18.16
CA ASP A 14 7.03 0.91 17.73
C ASP A 14 7.72 1.14 16.40
N LYS A 15 8.36 0.13 15.86
CA LYS A 15 9.07 0.29 14.60
C LYS A 15 8.07 0.34 13.44
N LEU A 16 8.19 1.36 12.63
CA LEU A 16 7.30 1.53 11.49
C LEU A 16 7.92 0.97 10.23
N ILE A 17 7.09 0.36 9.39
CA ILE A 17 7.52 -0.08 8.07
C ILE A 17 6.50 0.36 7.04
N SER A 18 6.95 0.44 5.80
CA SER A 18 6.10 0.70 4.65
C SER A 18 6.30 -0.43 3.65
N LYS A 19 5.23 -0.92 3.08
CA LYS A 19 5.27 -2.01 2.11
C LYS A 19 4.33 -1.70 0.98
N THR A 20 4.83 -1.77 -0.24
CA THR A 20 4.03 -1.52 -1.44
C THR A 20 4.10 -2.74 -2.34
N TYR A 21 2.95 -3.15 -2.86
CA TYR A 21 2.90 -4.32 -3.75
C TYR A 21 2.04 -4.02 -4.98
N LEU A 22 2.26 -4.83 -6.01
CA LEU A 22 1.46 -4.83 -7.22
C LEU A 22 0.73 -6.16 -7.27
N SER A 23 -0.58 -6.12 -7.51
CA SER A 23 -1.36 -7.35 -7.65
C SER A 23 -2.30 -7.23 -8.83
N ARG A 24 -2.73 -8.38 -9.33
CA ARG A 24 -3.64 -8.45 -10.46
C ARG A 24 -4.97 -9.00 -10.00
N ALA A 25 -6.04 -8.29 -10.32
CA ALA A 25 -7.38 -8.76 -10.02
C ALA A 25 -7.69 -9.98 -10.87
N VAL A 26 -8.28 -11.01 -10.26
CA VAL A 26 -8.68 -12.20 -10.99
C VAL A 26 -9.78 -11.85 -11.99
N GLU A 27 -10.71 -11.00 -11.55
CA GLU A 27 -11.73 -10.44 -12.44
C GLU A 27 -11.79 -8.94 -12.17
N PRO A 28 -12.12 -8.14 -13.18
CA PRO A 28 -12.17 -6.70 -12.97
C PRO A 28 -13.12 -6.32 -11.85
N PHE A 29 -12.72 -5.34 -11.06
CA PHE A 29 -13.55 -4.80 -10.00
C PHE A 29 -14.36 -3.65 -10.55
N GLU A 30 -15.67 -3.69 -10.36
CA GLU A 30 -16.52 -2.57 -10.71
C GLU A 30 -16.64 -1.64 -9.52
N THR A 31 -17.23 -0.48 -9.77
CA THR A 31 -17.29 0.58 -8.75
C THR A 31 -17.83 0.08 -7.41
N ALA A 32 -18.92 -0.67 -7.43
CA ALA A 32 -19.51 -1.15 -6.19
C ALA A 32 -18.57 -2.09 -5.45
N ALA A 33 -17.85 -2.95 -6.18
CA ALA A 33 -16.91 -3.87 -5.58
C ALA A 33 -15.73 -3.12 -4.98
N LEU A 34 -15.25 -2.07 -5.67
CA LEU A 34 -14.17 -1.25 -5.16
C LEU A 34 -14.58 -0.53 -3.88
N GLU A 35 -15.81 -0.01 -3.85
CA GLU A 35 -16.29 0.68 -2.66
C GLU A 35 -16.39 -0.26 -1.48
N ALA A 36 -16.86 -1.48 -1.71
CA ALA A 36 -16.94 -2.48 -0.66
C ALA A 36 -15.55 -2.86 -0.15
N LEU A 37 -14.61 -3.00 -1.08
CA LEU A 37 -13.23 -3.31 -0.72
C LEU A 37 -12.64 -2.21 0.15
N LEU A 38 -12.84 -0.96 -0.24
CA LEU A 38 -12.32 0.16 0.53
C LEU A 38 -12.92 0.24 1.91
N THR A 39 -14.22 -0.01 2.03
CA THR A 39 -14.88 -0.01 3.33
C THR A 39 -14.25 -1.04 4.24
N SER A 40 -14.04 -2.26 3.74
CA SER A 40 -13.40 -3.31 4.52
C SER A 40 -11.97 -2.95 4.87
N CYS A 41 -11.22 -2.42 3.91
CA CYS A 41 -9.83 -2.04 4.17
C CYS A 41 -9.75 -0.99 5.27
N ARG A 42 -10.58 0.03 5.18
CA ARG A 42 -10.53 1.10 6.16
C ARG A 42 -10.90 0.62 7.55
N HIS A 43 -11.88 -0.27 7.63
CA HIS A 43 -12.26 -0.82 8.91
C HIS A 43 -11.12 -1.64 9.53
N ASN A 44 -10.57 -2.57 8.75
CA ASN A 44 -9.50 -3.43 9.23
C ASN A 44 -8.24 -2.65 9.55
N ASN A 45 -7.90 -1.70 8.68
CA ASN A 45 -6.70 -0.89 8.86
C ASN A 45 -6.82 -0.01 10.09
N GLY A 46 -8.01 0.53 10.35
CA GLY A 46 -8.21 1.34 11.53
C GLY A 46 -7.95 0.57 12.81
N GLN A 47 -8.36 -0.69 12.84
CA GLN A 47 -8.14 -1.51 14.02
C GLN A 47 -6.67 -1.85 14.22
N GLU A 48 -5.91 -1.95 13.13
CA GLU A 48 -4.51 -2.30 13.21
C GLU A 48 -3.60 -1.07 13.21
N GLN A 49 -4.17 0.12 13.14
CA GLN A 49 -3.39 1.36 13.02
C GLN A 49 -2.52 1.35 11.77
N VAL A 50 -3.04 0.79 10.69
CA VAL A 50 -2.38 0.77 9.39
C VAL A 50 -2.98 1.89 8.56
N THR A 51 -2.11 2.61 7.83
CA THR A 51 -2.52 3.67 6.93
C THR A 51 -1.93 3.38 5.56
N GLY A 52 -2.38 4.12 4.54
CA GLY A 52 -1.82 3.90 3.21
C GLY A 52 -2.68 4.43 2.10
N ALA A 53 -2.38 3.95 0.90
CA ALA A 53 -3.05 4.41 -0.31
C ALA A 53 -3.12 3.29 -1.33
N LEU A 54 -4.17 3.31 -2.14
CA LEU A 54 -4.47 2.26 -3.10
C LEU A 54 -4.74 2.87 -4.46
N LEU A 55 -4.10 2.32 -5.49
CA LEU A 55 -4.40 2.60 -6.87
C LEU A 55 -5.03 1.37 -7.51
N TYR A 56 -5.98 1.61 -8.41
CA TYR A 56 -6.54 0.54 -9.23
C TYR A 56 -6.52 1.02 -10.68
N HIS A 57 -5.88 0.25 -11.56
CA HIS A 57 -5.73 0.63 -12.96
C HIS A 57 -5.62 -0.61 -13.82
N GLY A 58 -6.51 -0.70 -14.82
CA GLY A 58 -6.40 -1.78 -15.80
C GLY A 58 -6.45 -3.18 -15.22
N GLY A 59 -7.17 -3.37 -14.14
CA GLY A 59 -7.26 -4.67 -13.49
C GLY A 59 -6.13 -4.96 -12.51
N TYR A 60 -5.28 -3.97 -12.25
CA TYR A 60 -4.16 -4.14 -11.31
C TYR A 60 -4.29 -3.22 -10.13
N PHE A 61 -3.95 -3.73 -8.96
CA PHE A 61 -3.87 -2.94 -7.74
C PHE A 61 -2.43 -2.61 -7.43
N MET A 62 -2.21 -1.41 -6.94
CA MET A 62 -0.92 -1.02 -6.39
C MET A 62 -1.22 -0.37 -5.06
N GLN A 63 -0.75 -0.99 -3.97
CA GLN A 63 -1.15 -0.53 -2.64
C GLN A 63 0.06 -0.39 -1.75
N LEU A 64 0.11 0.75 -1.06
CA LEU A 64 1.08 1.00 -0.01
C LEU A 64 0.37 0.87 1.33
N ILE A 65 0.89 0.04 2.21
CA ILE A 65 0.43 -0.08 3.59
C ILE A 65 1.60 0.22 4.51
N GLU A 66 1.30 0.87 5.61
CA GLU A 66 2.34 1.28 6.55
C GLU A 66 1.81 1.27 7.96
N GLY A 67 2.68 1.06 8.91
CA GLY A 67 2.32 1.00 10.31
C GLY A 67 3.36 0.27 11.10
N PHE A 68 2.99 -0.19 12.29
CA PHE A 68 3.91 -0.98 13.10
C PHE A 68 4.16 -2.31 12.41
N ASP A 69 5.37 -2.80 12.54
CA ASP A 69 5.85 -3.95 11.81
C ASP A 69 4.87 -5.12 11.84
N GLU A 70 4.49 -5.54 13.05
CA GLU A 70 3.61 -6.70 13.16
C GLU A 70 2.24 -6.48 12.55
N ALA A 71 1.72 -5.26 12.68
CA ALA A 71 0.42 -4.93 12.13
C ALA A 71 0.44 -4.97 10.61
N VAL A 72 1.51 -4.47 10.00
CA VAL A 72 1.66 -4.49 8.55
C VAL A 72 1.78 -5.93 8.06
N GLU A 73 2.53 -6.77 8.78
CA GLU A 73 2.67 -8.15 8.37
C GLU A 73 1.35 -8.91 8.45
N ARG A 74 0.57 -8.68 9.50
CA ARG A 74 -0.76 -9.30 9.60
C ARG A 74 -1.68 -8.83 8.49
N THR A 75 -1.65 -7.54 8.20
CA THR A 75 -2.47 -6.97 7.14
C THR A 75 -2.07 -7.55 5.79
N TYR A 76 -0.78 -7.62 5.53
CA TYR A 76 -0.30 -8.16 4.26
C TYR A 76 -0.67 -9.64 4.11
N ALA A 77 -0.57 -10.42 5.17
CA ALA A 77 -0.94 -11.82 5.12
C ALA A 77 -2.43 -11.97 4.75
N ARG A 78 -3.27 -11.10 5.29
CA ARG A 78 -4.69 -11.10 4.98
C ARG A 78 -4.94 -10.74 3.51
N ILE A 79 -4.17 -9.77 3.01
CA ILE A 79 -4.27 -9.34 1.62
C ILE A 79 -3.86 -10.47 0.68
N VAL A 80 -2.75 -11.13 0.98
CA VAL A 80 -2.25 -12.22 0.14
C VAL A 80 -3.27 -13.36 0.07
N SER A 81 -4.00 -13.60 1.15
CA SER A 81 -4.94 -14.71 1.20
C SER A 81 -6.26 -14.40 0.50
N ASP A 82 -6.47 -13.18 0.05
CA ASP A 82 -7.71 -12.80 -0.63
C ASP A 82 -7.68 -13.34 -2.06
N SER A 83 -8.59 -14.26 -2.36
CA SER A 83 -8.57 -14.96 -3.64
C SER A 83 -9.03 -14.12 -4.82
N ARG A 84 -9.44 -12.88 -4.58
CA ARG A 84 -9.90 -12.02 -5.67
C ARG A 84 -8.75 -11.41 -6.46
N HIS A 85 -7.52 -11.57 -5.99
CA HIS A 85 -6.35 -11.06 -6.70
C HIS A 85 -5.15 -11.97 -6.46
N GLU A 86 -4.08 -11.71 -7.21
CA GLU A 86 -2.82 -12.43 -7.08
C GLU A 86 -1.69 -11.42 -6.97
N ILE A 87 -0.80 -11.62 -6.02
CA ILE A 87 0.36 -10.74 -5.87
C ILE A 87 1.31 -10.97 -7.03
N VAL A 88 1.68 -9.90 -7.71
CA VAL A 88 2.65 -9.96 -8.81
C VAL A 88 4.06 -9.70 -8.30
N SER A 89 4.24 -8.64 -7.50
CA SER A 89 5.55 -8.34 -6.93
C SER A 89 5.42 -7.38 -5.77
N VAL A 90 6.40 -7.44 -4.89
CA VAL A 90 6.58 -6.44 -3.84
C VAL A 90 7.48 -5.37 -4.42
N LEU A 91 7.01 -4.13 -4.43
CA LEU A 91 7.69 -3.02 -5.09
C LEU A 91 8.59 -2.23 -4.16
N PHE A 92 8.24 -2.20 -2.88
CA PHE A 92 8.96 -1.39 -1.89
C PHE A 92 8.70 -1.98 -0.52
N GLU A 93 9.74 -2.08 0.27
CA GLU A 93 9.58 -2.54 1.64
C GLU A 93 10.77 -2.02 2.43
N ASP A 94 10.50 -1.17 3.43
CA ASP A 94 11.57 -0.58 4.20
C ASP A 94 11.03 -0.02 5.50
N HIS A 95 11.94 0.19 6.42
CA HIS A 95 11.62 0.90 7.65
C HIS A 95 11.48 2.38 7.34
N ILE A 96 10.55 3.03 8.02
CA ILE A 96 10.33 4.46 7.82
C ILE A 96 10.35 5.14 9.17
N SER A 97 10.74 6.42 9.18
CA SER A 97 10.77 7.20 10.42
C SER A 97 9.44 7.87 10.69
N ALA A 98 8.62 8.04 9.66
CA ALA A 98 7.31 8.65 9.80
C ALA A 98 6.43 8.10 8.68
N ARG A 99 5.13 8.10 8.92
CA ARG A 99 4.17 7.62 7.93
C ARG A 99 4.09 8.58 6.76
N PHE A 100 3.89 8.03 5.57
CA PHE A 100 3.61 8.83 4.39
C PHE A 100 2.16 9.32 4.38
N PHE A 101 1.25 8.54 4.96
CA PHE A 101 -0.18 8.84 4.96
C PHE A 101 -0.74 8.75 6.38
N PRO A 102 -0.31 9.65 7.28
CA PRO A 102 -0.66 9.48 8.70
C PRO A 102 -2.16 9.58 9.01
N ASP A 103 -2.91 10.25 8.13
CA ASP A 103 -4.32 10.50 8.43
C ASP A 103 -5.29 9.63 7.63
N TRP A 104 -4.77 8.73 6.78
CA TRP A 104 -5.63 7.98 5.86
C TRP A 104 -5.59 6.50 6.15
N SER A 105 -6.71 5.95 6.63
CA SER A 105 -6.80 4.50 6.76
C SER A 105 -6.70 3.82 5.40
N MET A 106 -7.08 4.50 4.31
CA MET A 106 -6.74 4.06 2.95
C MET A 106 -7.19 5.14 1.96
N GLY A 107 -6.23 5.85 1.35
CA GLY A 107 -6.51 6.74 0.23
C GLY A 107 -6.79 5.92 -1.02
N PHE A 108 -7.45 6.52 -1.99
CA PHE A 108 -7.83 5.77 -3.18
C PHE A 108 -7.82 6.64 -4.43
N ARG A 109 -7.29 6.07 -5.52
CA ARG A 109 -7.30 6.69 -6.83
C ARG A 109 -7.52 5.63 -7.89
N THR A 110 -8.16 6.00 -8.99
CA THR A 110 -8.26 5.14 -10.16
C THR A 110 -7.63 5.86 -11.34
N SER A 111 -7.50 5.16 -12.47
CA SER A 111 -6.91 5.75 -13.67
C SER A 111 -7.87 6.65 -14.42
N GLU A 112 -9.04 6.92 -13.86
CA GLU A 112 -9.98 7.83 -14.49
C GLU A 112 -9.65 9.26 -14.07
N GLY A 113 -9.78 10.18 -15.00
CA GLY A 113 -9.64 11.58 -14.68
C GLY A 113 -8.28 12.14 -15.00
N ALA A 114 -7.92 13.22 -14.32
CA ALA A 114 -6.76 14.02 -14.68
C ALA A 114 -5.43 13.30 -14.42
N ASP A 115 -5.43 12.31 -13.56
CA ASP A 115 -4.19 11.63 -13.19
C ASP A 115 -3.91 10.38 -14.02
N ALA A 116 -4.71 10.12 -15.04
CA ALA A 116 -4.61 8.86 -15.77
C ALA A 116 -3.22 8.62 -16.34
N ALA A 117 -2.63 9.64 -16.97
CA ALA A 117 -1.32 9.46 -17.59
C ALA A 117 -0.23 9.22 -16.56
N SER A 118 -0.31 9.91 -15.43
CA SER A 118 0.68 9.72 -14.36
C SER A 118 0.56 8.32 -13.76
N ILE A 119 -0.65 7.86 -13.54
CA ILE A 119 -0.88 6.53 -12.98
C ILE A 119 -0.37 5.46 -13.95
N GLU A 120 -0.66 5.63 -15.24
CA GLU A 120 -0.20 4.68 -16.25
C GLU A 120 1.32 4.59 -16.27
N ALA A 121 1.99 5.73 -16.19
CA ALA A 121 3.46 5.75 -16.19
C ALA A 121 4.04 5.05 -14.97
N ILE A 122 3.41 5.22 -13.82
CA ILE A 122 3.86 4.55 -12.59
C ILE A 122 3.75 3.04 -12.74
N TYR A 123 2.61 2.57 -13.25
CA TYR A 123 2.40 1.14 -13.45
C TYR A 123 3.40 0.57 -14.45
N GLU A 124 3.65 1.31 -15.54
CA GLU A 124 4.57 0.83 -16.56
C GLU A 124 5.98 0.67 -16.00
N THR A 125 6.44 1.65 -15.26
CA THR A 125 7.77 1.59 -14.66
C THR A 125 7.87 0.44 -13.67
N ALA A 126 6.87 0.31 -12.80
CA ALA A 126 6.88 -0.73 -11.77
C ALA A 126 6.81 -2.13 -12.39
N SER A 127 6.09 -2.29 -13.49
CA SER A 127 5.95 -3.61 -14.11
C SER A 127 7.22 -4.04 -14.80
N ARG A 128 8.06 -3.09 -15.22
CA ARG A 128 9.34 -3.43 -15.84
C ARG A 128 10.37 -3.86 -14.81
N SER A 129 10.35 -3.22 -13.64
CA SER A 129 11.33 -3.54 -12.61
C SER A 129 10.80 -3.06 -11.26
N ALA A 130 10.61 -3.99 -10.34
CA ALA A 130 10.18 -3.64 -8.99
C ALA A 130 11.17 -2.69 -8.33
N ALA A 131 12.46 -2.88 -8.62
CA ALA A 131 13.50 -2.05 -8.02
C ALA A 131 13.43 -0.59 -8.47
N ARG A 132 12.72 -0.33 -9.57
CA ARG A 132 12.59 1.03 -10.09
C ARG A 132 11.25 1.66 -9.76
N PHE A 133 10.49 1.06 -8.86
CA PHE A 133 9.20 1.61 -8.46
C PHE A 133 9.37 3.09 -8.09
N PRO A 134 8.62 3.98 -8.75
CA PRO A 134 8.80 5.41 -8.51
C PRO A 134 7.95 5.87 -7.33
N ILE A 135 8.46 5.59 -6.13
CA ILE A 135 7.68 5.86 -4.93
C ILE A 135 7.32 7.34 -4.79
N ASN A 136 8.22 8.23 -5.18
CA ASN A 136 7.92 9.65 -5.07
C ASN A 136 6.77 10.05 -5.99
N ASP A 137 6.73 9.51 -7.20
CA ASP A 137 5.61 9.78 -8.10
C ASP A 137 4.32 9.23 -7.55
N PHE A 138 4.39 8.04 -6.95
CA PHE A 138 3.22 7.45 -6.30
C PHE A 138 2.71 8.37 -5.19
N LEU A 139 3.61 8.85 -4.34
CA LEU A 139 3.21 9.72 -3.24
C LEU A 139 2.62 11.03 -3.74
N LEU A 140 3.16 11.55 -4.85
CA LEU A 140 2.66 12.80 -5.40
C LEU A 140 1.23 12.71 -5.89
N LEU A 141 0.81 11.53 -6.32
CA LEU A 141 -0.58 11.37 -6.76
C LEU A 141 -1.57 11.73 -5.67
N PHE A 142 -1.18 11.52 -4.42
CA PHE A 142 -2.08 11.71 -3.30
C PHE A 142 -1.83 13.01 -2.55
N SER A 143 -0.81 13.77 -2.95
CA SER A 143 -0.38 14.93 -2.17
C SER A 143 -1.39 16.07 -2.22
N ASN A 144 -2.20 16.15 -3.27
CA ASN A 144 -3.19 17.21 -3.41
C ASN A 144 -4.54 16.82 -2.89
N ASP A 145 -4.64 15.69 -2.26
CA ASP A 145 -5.92 15.11 -1.94
C ASP A 145 -6.39 15.41 -0.58
N GLY A 146 -5.73 15.84 0.26
CA GLY A 146 -6.17 16.13 1.60
C GLY A 146 -6.97 17.40 1.67
N ASP A 147 -7.30 17.91 0.57
CA ASP A 147 -8.01 19.15 0.57
C ASP A 147 -9.43 19.04 0.93
#